data_c10b2aabab861e8c5e0ae0090c12bcbd
#
_entry.id   c10b2aabab861e8c5e0ae0090c12bcbd
#
_cell.length_a   1.000
_cell.length_b   1.000
_cell.length_c   1.000
_cell.angle_alpha   90.00
_cell.angle_beta   90.00
_cell.angle_gamma   90.00
#
_symmetry.space_group_name_H-M   'P 1'
#
loop_
_entity.id
_entity.type
_entity.pdbx_description
1 polymer ?
#
loop_
_entity_poly.entity_id
_entity_poly.type
_entity_poly.pdbx_seq_one_letter_code
_entity_poly.pdbx_strand_id
1 'polypeptide(L)'
;MIKLIVTLLLSFNLFFVFGQRINKKNQKVISNFIECIQSQNKEKLSRMISFPLNREYPIPQIKNKQDFFNRYTEIFDAGLIKLIVTSNPAKDWSTMGKSGLMLLDGQVWLNLEGILLAVNYQSKHEKSKTEELIEAEKSQLHVSMRDFRRPVCQLETSSYRIRIDELGEGKFRYASWPVHSKMSDQPETMIKKGKMVIDGSSGNRSYVFKKGNQVYTCTIIVMGERKSSPALLTVYKGDTEILSQKAIIIRK
;
A
#
# COMPACT_ATOMS: atom_id res chain seq x y z
N MET A 1 11.75 60.64 20.96
CA MET A 1 11.11 59.32 21.00
C MET A 1 11.54 58.52 19.75
N ILE A 2 12.55 57.68 19.94
CA ILE A 2 13.13 56.86 18.84
C ILE A 2 12.37 55.53 18.86
N LYS A 3 11.62 55.21 17.78
CA LYS A 3 10.97 53.89 17.59
C LYS A 3 11.99 52.88 17.06
N LEU A 4 12.33 51.91 17.89
CA LEU A 4 13.17 50.78 17.54
C LEU A 4 12.31 49.79 16.74
N ILE A 5 12.57 49.62 15.43
CA ILE A 5 11.97 48.59 14.60
C ILE A 5 12.82 47.35 14.75
N VAL A 6 12.31 46.34 15.46
CA VAL A 6 12.92 45.03 15.56
C VAL A 6 12.45 44.21 14.34
N THR A 7 13.32 44.05 13.36
CA THR A 7 13.08 43.18 12.21
C THR A 7 13.39 41.74 12.61
N LEU A 8 12.35 40.93 12.80
CA LEU A 8 12.46 39.48 13.07
C LEU A 8 12.79 38.75 11.76
N LEU A 9 14.06 38.41 11.57
CA LEU A 9 14.52 37.54 10.50
C LEU A 9 14.08 36.09 10.79
N LEU A 10 12.96 35.65 10.19
CA LEU A 10 12.58 34.23 10.12
C LEU A 10 13.57 33.52 9.20
N SER A 11 14.55 32.83 9.77
CA SER A 11 15.40 31.89 9.04
C SER A 11 14.59 30.64 8.70
N PHE A 12 14.14 30.55 7.45
CA PHE A 12 13.52 29.37 6.88
C PHE A 12 14.62 28.31 6.69
N ASN A 13 14.78 27.41 7.66
CA ASN A 13 15.64 26.25 7.52
C ASN A 13 15.00 25.28 6.51
N LEU A 14 15.36 25.42 5.25
CA LEU A 14 15.14 24.40 4.23
C LEU A 14 15.97 23.17 4.59
N PHE A 15 15.35 22.20 5.26
CA PHE A 15 15.92 20.87 5.39
C PHE A 15 15.95 20.24 4.00
N PHE A 16 17.06 20.43 3.28
CA PHE A 16 17.37 19.59 2.14
C PHE A 16 17.60 18.17 2.69
N VAL A 17 16.62 17.30 2.51
CA VAL A 17 16.83 15.86 2.66
C VAL A 17 17.76 15.45 1.53
N PHE A 18 19.07 15.50 1.80
CA PHE A 18 20.06 14.93 0.89
C PHE A 18 19.82 13.41 0.89
N GLY A 19 19.14 12.90 -0.13
CA GLY A 19 19.12 11.48 -0.40
C GLY A 19 20.57 10.98 -0.43
N GLN A 20 20.90 9.99 0.38
CA GLN A 20 22.24 9.45 0.41
C GLN A 20 22.64 9.02 -1.00
N ARG A 21 23.77 9.57 -1.50
CA ARG A 21 24.30 9.22 -2.83
C ARG A 21 24.44 7.70 -2.91
N ILE A 22 23.85 7.11 -3.95
CA ILE A 22 23.95 5.66 -4.19
C ILE A 22 25.41 5.31 -4.43
N ASN A 23 25.94 4.37 -3.64
CA ASN A 23 27.31 3.89 -3.77
C ASN A 23 27.50 3.07 -5.08
N LYS A 24 28.75 2.91 -5.53
CA LYS A 24 29.08 2.22 -6.79
C LYS A 24 28.55 0.77 -6.85
N LYS A 25 28.52 0.06 -5.71
CA LYS A 25 27.98 -1.30 -5.63
C LYS A 25 26.50 -1.31 -5.96
N ASN A 26 25.73 -0.42 -5.34
CA ASN A 26 24.29 -0.32 -5.57
C ASN A 26 23.97 0.18 -6.99
N GLN A 27 24.78 1.11 -7.53
CA GLN A 27 24.64 1.52 -8.94
C GLN A 27 24.79 0.35 -9.90
N LYS A 28 25.76 -0.56 -9.65
CA LYS A 28 25.94 -1.77 -10.47
C LYS A 28 24.74 -2.72 -10.37
N VAL A 29 24.19 -2.90 -9.18
CA VAL A 29 22.96 -3.69 -8.99
C VAL A 29 21.81 -3.12 -9.80
N ILE A 30 21.59 -1.80 -9.75
CA ILE A 30 20.56 -1.11 -10.51
C ILE A 30 20.80 -1.25 -12.01
N SER A 31 22.03 -1.04 -12.48
CA SER A 31 22.38 -1.19 -13.91
C SER A 31 22.07 -2.59 -14.42
N ASN A 32 22.39 -3.64 -13.66
CA ASN A 32 22.07 -5.02 -14.03
C ASN A 32 20.54 -5.25 -14.14
N PHE A 33 19.75 -4.62 -13.29
CA PHE A 33 18.30 -4.67 -13.38
C PHE A 33 17.78 -3.93 -14.62
N ILE A 34 18.29 -2.72 -14.88
CA ILE A 34 17.96 -1.93 -16.08
C ILE A 34 18.27 -2.72 -17.35
N GLU A 35 19.45 -3.31 -17.45
CA GLU A 35 19.87 -4.16 -18.59
C GLU A 35 18.92 -5.36 -18.79
N CYS A 36 18.48 -5.98 -17.67
CA CYS A 36 17.53 -7.08 -17.73
C CYS A 36 16.18 -6.62 -18.31
N ILE A 37 15.68 -5.45 -17.91
CA ILE A 37 14.44 -4.87 -18.45
C ILE A 37 14.64 -4.48 -19.92
N GLN A 38 15.76 -3.85 -20.26
CA GLN A 38 16.07 -3.41 -21.63
C GLN A 38 16.15 -4.58 -22.60
N SER A 39 16.73 -5.71 -22.17
CA SER A 39 16.82 -6.94 -22.98
C SER A 39 15.49 -7.67 -23.14
N GLN A 40 14.43 -7.26 -22.45
CA GLN A 40 13.11 -7.90 -22.39
C GLN A 40 13.16 -9.40 -22.05
N ASN A 41 14.22 -9.81 -21.36
CA ASN A 41 14.41 -11.21 -20.98
C ASN A 41 13.52 -11.57 -19.78
N LYS A 42 12.27 -11.93 -20.08
CA LYS A 42 11.27 -12.30 -19.06
C LYS A 42 11.72 -13.44 -18.17
N GLU A 43 12.47 -14.40 -18.74
CA GLU A 43 13.01 -15.56 -17.98
C GLU A 43 14.01 -15.08 -16.93
N LYS A 44 14.99 -14.23 -17.31
CA LYS A 44 15.95 -13.64 -16.39
C LYS A 44 15.26 -12.77 -15.35
N LEU A 45 14.31 -11.93 -15.77
CA LEU A 45 13.56 -11.05 -14.87
C LEU A 45 12.75 -11.85 -13.84
N SER A 46 12.11 -12.96 -14.25
CA SER A 46 11.33 -13.79 -13.33
C SER A 46 12.14 -14.37 -12.17
N ARG A 47 13.45 -14.57 -12.36
CA ARG A 47 14.37 -15.02 -11.30
C ARG A 47 14.79 -13.89 -10.36
N MET A 48 14.55 -12.64 -10.78
CA MET A 48 14.83 -11.44 -9.99
C MET A 48 13.59 -10.93 -9.26
N ILE A 49 12.47 -11.66 -9.23
CA ILE A 49 11.24 -11.24 -8.56
C ILE A 49 11.03 -12.03 -7.27
N SER A 50 10.73 -11.31 -6.19
CA SER A 50 10.21 -11.90 -4.96
C SER A 50 8.70 -12.14 -5.10
N PHE A 51 8.31 -13.40 -5.22
CA PHE A 51 6.90 -13.78 -5.27
C PHE A 51 6.34 -14.08 -3.87
N PRO A 52 5.05 -13.76 -3.61
CA PRO A 52 4.11 -13.09 -4.52
C PRO A 52 4.46 -11.61 -4.69
N LEU A 53 4.38 -11.09 -5.93
CA LEU A 53 4.50 -9.66 -6.19
C LEU A 53 3.13 -9.02 -5.99
N ASN A 54 3.02 -8.22 -4.94
CA ASN A 54 1.77 -7.55 -4.59
C ASN A 54 1.41 -6.48 -5.62
N ARG A 55 0.10 -6.37 -5.90
CA ARG A 55 -0.51 -5.30 -6.68
C ARG A 55 -1.51 -4.55 -5.79
N GLU A 56 -1.85 -3.33 -6.16
CA GLU A 56 -2.85 -2.57 -5.43
C GLU A 56 -4.24 -3.21 -5.58
N TYR A 57 -4.91 -3.44 -4.47
CA TYR A 57 -6.26 -3.99 -4.46
C TYR A 57 -7.25 -3.07 -5.21
N PRO A 58 -8.11 -3.56 -6.09
CA PRO A 58 -8.52 -4.97 -6.21
C PRO A 58 -7.72 -5.82 -7.23
N ILE A 59 -6.62 -5.32 -7.80
CA ILE A 59 -5.80 -6.13 -8.70
C ILE A 59 -5.20 -7.32 -7.93
N PRO A 60 -5.38 -8.57 -8.41
CA PRO A 60 -4.79 -9.73 -7.78
C PRO A 60 -3.26 -9.68 -7.80
N GLN A 61 -2.61 -10.11 -6.72
CA GLN A 61 -1.16 -10.28 -6.69
C GLN A 61 -0.66 -11.24 -7.77
N ILE A 62 0.58 -11.08 -8.20
CA ILE A 62 1.26 -12.05 -9.08
C ILE A 62 1.83 -13.16 -8.21
N LYS A 63 1.24 -14.33 -8.26
CA LYS A 63 1.49 -15.42 -7.31
C LYS A 63 2.84 -16.11 -7.49
N ASN A 64 3.24 -16.30 -8.73
CA ASN A 64 4.42 -17.06 -9.09
C ASN A 64 4.92 -16.72 -10.50
N LYS A 65 5.98 -17.38 -10.93
CA LYS A 65 6.62 -17.20 -12.24
C LYS A 65 5.65 -17.41 -13.43
N GLN A 66 4.77 -18.43 -13.38
CA GLN A 66 3.82 -18.67 -14.46
C GLN A 66 2.78 -17.55 -14.58
N ASP A 67 2.25 -17.10 -13.45
CA ASP A 67 1.33 -15.94 -13.38
C ASP A 67 2.01 -14.66 -13.87
N PHE A 68 3.29 -14.47 -13.54
CA PHE A 68 4.11 -13.37 -14.06
C PHE A 68 4.22 -13.42 -15.60
N PHE A 69 4.50 -14.56 -16.21
CA PHE A 69 4.58 -14.66 -17.66
C PHE A 69 3.25 -14.34 -18.36
N ASN A 70 2.16 -14.81 -17.80
CA ASN A 70 0.81 -14.57 -18.34
C ASN A 70 0.43 -13.09 -18.27
N ARG A 71 0.86 -12.39 -17.21
CA ARG A 71 0.47 -11.02 -16.90
C ARG A 71 1.60 -10.00 -17.07
N TYR A 72 2.70 -10.37 -17.71
CA TYR A 72 3.87 -9.52 -17.88
C TYR A 72 3.53 -8.14 -18.44
N THR A 73 2.78 -8.10 -19.53
CA THR A 73 2.42 -6.85 -20.23
C THR A 73 1.39 -6.00 -19.47
N GLU A 74 0.69 -6.58 -18.51
CA GLU A 74 -0.21 -5.85 -17.61
C GLU A 74 0.60 -4.95 -16.67
N ILE A 75 1.78 -5.40 -16.24
CA ILE A 75 2.64 -4.72 -15.26
C ILE A 75 3.71 -3.89 -15.98
N PHE A 76 4.48 -4.55 -16.85
CA PHE A 76 5.59 -3.95 -17.59
C PHE A 76 5.11 -3.44 -18.95
N ASP A 77 4.30 -2.38 -18.92
CA ASP A 77 3.91 -1.66 -20.13
C ASP A 77 5.07 -0.79 -20.67
N ALA A 78 4.90 -0.24 -21.85
CA ALA A 78 5.90 0.63 -22.46
C ALA A 78 6.28 1.84 -21.57
N GLY A 79 5.34 2.32 -20.74
CA GLY A 79 5.58 3.43 -19.82
C GLY A 79 6.54 3.04 -18.69
N LEU A 80 6.29 1.91 -18.01
CA LEU A 80 7.17 1.42 -16.95
C LEU A 80 8.53 1.00 -17.50
N ILE A 81 8.56 0.29 -18.64
CA ILE A 81 9.82 -0.10 -19.30
C ILE A 81 10.65 1.14 -19.62
N LYS A 82 10.05 2.15 -20.24
CA LYS A 82 10.73 3.41 -20.55
C LYS A 82 11.25 4.08 -19.27
N LEU A 83 10.43 4.19 -18.24
CA LEU A 83 10.79 4.79 -16.95
C LEU A 83 12.06 4.13 -16.37
N ILE A 84 12.11 2.80 -16.36
CA ILE A 84 13.24 2.04 -15.83
C ILE A 84 14.48 2.20 -16.72
N VAL A 85 14.33 2.00 -18.03
CA VAL A 85 15.46 1.97 -18.98
C VAL A 85 16.12 3.34 -19.13
N THR A 86 15.38 4.44 -19.04
CA THR A 86 15.93 5.80 -19.12
C THR A 86 16.41 6.34 -17.77
N SER A 87 16.20 5.61 -16.66
CA SER A 87 16.60 6.07 -15.33
C SER A 87 18.12 6.03 -15.14
N ASN A 88 18.63 7.04 -14.45
CA ASN A 88 20.04 7.13 -14.08
C ASN A 88 20.27 6.49 -12.70
N PRO A 89 21.08 5.45 -12.57
CA PRO A 89 21.30 4.75 -11.29
C PRO A 89 21.78 5.65 -10.14
N ALA A 90 22.48 6.75 -10.45
CA ALA A 90 23.03 7.65 -9.43
C ALA A 90 22.10 8.82 -9.05
N LYS A 91 21.09 9.13 -9.91
CA LYS A 91 20.23 10.32 -9.74
C LYS A 91 18.78 9.99 -9.46
N ASP A 92 18.23 8.97 -10.13
CA ASP A 92 16.80 8.67 -10.10
C ASP A 92 16.46 7.56 -9.11
N TRP A 93 17.48 6.94 -8.52
CA TRP A 93 17.35 5.90 -7.51
C TRP A 93 17.82 6.41 -6.15
N SER A 94 17.25 5.88 -5.09
CA SER A 94 17.59 6.20 -3.69
C SER A 94 17.83 4.95 -2.89
N THR A 95 18.75 5.00 -1.92
CA THR A 95 18.96 3.93 -0.94
C THR A 95 18.09 4.18 0.28
N MET A 96 17.24 3.23 0.62
CA MET A 96 16.34 3.28 1.78
C MET A 96 16.85 2.39 2.92
N GLY A 97 18.12 2.55 3.26
CA GLY A 97 18.81 1.75 4.29
C GLY A 97 18.73 0.25 3.98
N LYS A 98 18.33 -0.54 4.97
CA LYS A 98 18.13 -1.99 4.81
C LYS A 98 16.90 -2.36 3.97
N SER A 99 15.98 -1.42 3.72
CA SER A 99 14.77 -1.65 2.93
C SER A 99 15.05 -1.78 1.44
N GLY A 100 16.23 -1.38 0.95
CA GLY A 100 16.67 -1.61 -0.43
C GLY A 100 16.85 -0.34 -1.24
N LEU A 101 16.59 -0.47 -2.55
CA LEU A 101 16.80 0.56 -3.58
C LEU A 101 15.44 0.93 -4.18
N MET A 102 15.20 2.21 -4.32
CA MET A 102 13.90 2.75 -4.76
C MET A 102 14.09 3.65 -5.98
N LEU A 103 13.35 3.38 -7.06
CA LEU A 103 13.27 4.26 -8.22
C LEU A 103 12.26 5.37 -8.00
N LEU A 104 12.68 6.64 -8.15
CA LEU A 104 11.88 7.84 -7.95
C LEU A 104 11.11 7.77 -6.61
N ASP A 105 9.85 8.16 -6.58
CA ASP A 105 8.98 8.17 -5.40
C ASP A 105 8.41 6.76 -5.07
N GLY A 106 9.19 5.69 -5.27
CA GLY A 106 8.78 4.32 -4.96
C GLY A 106 8.08 3.58 -6.07
N GLN A 107 8.24 4.00 -7.33
CA GLN A 107 7.64 3.31 -8.49
C GLN A 107 8.11 1.86 -8.61
N VAL A 108 9.38 1.61 -8.29
CA VAL A 108 10.00 0.28 -8.29
C VAL A 108 10.88 0.15 -7.06
N TRP A 109 10.85 -1.03 -6.42
CA TRP A 109 11.69 -1.36 -5.27
C TRP A 109 12.48 -2.62 -5.52
N LEU A 110 13.80 -2.55 -5.31
CA LEU A 110 14.70 -3.69 -5.31
C LEU A 110 15.29 -3.87 -3.90
N ASN A 111 15.62 -5.11 -3.52
CA ASN A 111 16.53 -5.29 -2.39
C ASN A 111 17.97 -4.95 -2.79
N LEU A 112 18.92 -5.02 -1.86
CA LEU A 112 20.33 -4.69 -2.11
C LEU A 112 21.05 -5.71 -3.00
N GLU A 113 20.45 -6.87 -3.26
CA GLU A 113 20.90 -7.91 -4.17
C GLU A 113 20.29 -7.79 -5.57
N GLY A 114 19.36 -6.84 -5.78
CA GLY A 114 18.72 -6.60 -7.08
C GLY A 114 17.43 -7.41 -7.30
N ILE A 115 16.86 -8.01 -6.26
CA ILE A 115 15.58 -8.70 -6.35
C ILE A 115 14.45 -7.66 -6.31
N LEU A 116 13.54 -7.72 -7.26
CA LEU A 116 12.35 -6.88 -7.35
C LEU A 116 11.37 -7.26 -6.23
N LEU A 117 11.14 -6.33 -5.33
CA LEU A 117 10.26 -6.47 -4.16
C LEU A 117 8.86 -5.94 -4.43
N ALA A 118 8.77 -4.79 -5.13
CA ALA A 118 7.50 -4.15 -5.44
C ALA A 118 7.57 -3.32 -6.73
N VAL A 119 6.43 -3.21 -7.39
CA VAL A 119 6.16 -2.28 -8.47
C VAL A 119 4.88 -1.53 -8.10
N ASN A 120 5.01 -0.27 -7.67
CA ASN A 120 3.87 0.58 -7.31
C ASN A 120 3.33 1.36 -8.51
N TYR A 121 4.08 1.37 -9.62
CA TYR A 121 3.59 1.88 -10.89
C TYR A 121 2.34 1.12 -11.32
N GLN A 122 1.32 1.86 -11.72
CA GLN A 122 0.11 1.31 -12.32
C GLN A 122 0.09 1.58 -13.81
N SER A 123 0.12 0.52 -14.60
CA SER A 123 -0.02 0.59 -16.06
C SER A 123 -1.41 1.10 -16.46
N LYS A 124 -1.55 1.53 -17.71
CA LYS A 124 -2.88 1.90 -18.25
C LYS A 124 -3.87 0.73 -18.18
N HIS A 125 -3.38 -0.49 -18.46
CA HIS A 125 -4.19 -1.71 -18.37
C HIS A 125 -4.68 -1.95 -16.92
N GLU A 126 -3.79 -1.86 -15.94
CA GLU A 126 -4.17 -2.05 -14.54
C GLU A 126 -5.15 -0.99 -14.03
N LYS A 127 -5.02 0.26 -14.47
CA LYS A 127 -5.99 1.33 -14.13
C LYS A 127 -7.39 1.00 -14.63
N SER A 128 -7.50 0.63 -15.91
CA SER A 128 -8.80 0.22 -16.49
C SER A 128 -9.35 -1.03 -15.81
N LYS A 129 -8.49 -2.02 -15.55
CA LYS A 129 -8.88 -3.26 -14.86
C LYS A 129 -9.32 -3.00 -13.41
N THR A 130 -8.68 -2.05 -12.74
CA THR A 130 -9.09 -1.62 -11.39
C THR A 130 -10.51 -1.08 -11.39
N GLU A 131 -10.87 -0.22 -12.33
CA GLU A 131 -12.22 0.35 -12.45
C GLU A 131 -13.25 -0.76 -12.71
N GLU A 132 -12.96 -1.68 -13.65
CA GLU A 132 -13.83 -2.82 -13.93
C GLU A 132 -14.06 -3.69 -12.67
N LEU A 133 -12.99 -4.02 -11.94
CA LEU A 133 -13.07 -4.84 -10.74
C LEU A 133 -13.82 -4.12 -9.60
N ILE A 134 -13.66 -2.81 -9.46
CA ILE A 134 -14.40 -1.99 -8.48
C ILE A 134 -15.90 -2.03 -8.80
N GLU A 135 -16.30 -1.83 -10.05
CA GLU A 135 -17.72 -1.86 -10.44
C GLU A 135 -18.32 -3.27 -10.26
N ALA A 136 -17.58 -4.32 -10.62
CA ALA A 136 -18.00 -5.68 -10.37
C ALA A 136 -18.18 -5.97 -8.86
N GLU A 137 -17.28 -5.44 -8.03
CA GLU A 137 -17.37 -5.61 -6.57
C GLU A 137 -18.55 -4.82 -5.98
N LYS A 138 -18.79 -3.57 -6.45
CA LYS A 138 -19.96 -2.77 -6.05
C LYS A 138 -21.28 -3.50 -6.32
N SER A 139 -21.40 -4.18 -7.47
CA SER A 139 -22.62 -4.89 -7.83
C SER A 139 -22.97 -6.03 -6.86
N GLN A 140 -21.96 -6.63 -6.22
CA GLN A 140 -22.11 -7.74 -5.28
C GLN A 140 -22.40 -7.30 -3.83
N LEU A 141 -22.25 -6.01 -3.54
CA LEU A 141 -22.45 -5.47 -2.19
C LEU A 141 -23.90 -5.02 -1.97
N HIS A 142 -24.29 -4.98 -0.70
CA HIS A 142 -25.54 -4.31 -0.29
C HIS A 142 -25.56 -2.87 -0.83
N VAL A 143 -26.75 -2.36 -1.19
CA VAL A 143 -26.89 -1.04 -1.83
C VAL A 143 -26.25 0.09 -1.02
N SER A 144 -26.34 0.05 0.32
CA SER A 144 -25.73 1.06 1.21
C SER A 144 -24.21 1.08 1.18
N MET A 145 -23.60 0.04 0.59
CA MET A 145 -22.15 -0.15 0.54
C MET A 145 -21.52 0.19 -0.82
N ARG A 146 -22.32 0.50 -1.85
CA ARG A 146 -21.85 0.69 -3.23
C ARG A 146 -21.17 2.03 -3.49
N ASP A 147 -21.39 3.02 -2.62
CA ASP A 147 -20.78 4.34 -2.74
C ASP A 147 -19.39 4.35 -2.07
N PHE A 148 -18.34 4.10 -2.85
CA PHE A 148 -16.94 4.23 -2.45
C PHE A 148 -16.06 4.50 -3.67
N ARG A 149 -14.92 5.13 -3.44
CA ARG A 149 -13.92 5.38 -4.48
C ARG A 149 -13.07 4.14 -4.74
N ARG A 150 -12.59 3.50 -3.67
CA ARG A 150 -11.64 2.39 -3.74
C ARG A 150 -11.82 1.44 -2.55
N PRO A 151 -11.81 0.12 -2.77
CA PRO A 151 -11.71 -0.81 -1.66
C PRO A 151 -10.29 -0.77 -1.08
N VAL A 152 -10.16 -0.93 0.22
CA VAL A 152 -8.86 -0.91 0.92
C VAL A 152 -8.46 -2.29 1.38
N CYS A 153 -9.30 -2.94 2.17
CA CYS A 153 -9.07 -4.31 2.60
C CYS A 153 -10.35 -4.99 3.09
N GLN A 154 -10.31 -6.32 3.08
CA GLN A 154 -11.29 -7.18 3.73
C GLN A 154 -10.56 -8.03 4.77
N LEU A 155 -11.07 -8.02 5.99
CA LEU A 155 -10.53 -8.74 7.13
C LEU A 155 -11.58 -9.72 7.66
N GLU A 156 -11.11 -10.80 8.27
CA GLU A 156 -11.97 -11.74 8.98
C GLU A 156 -11.39 -12.05 10.36
N THR A 157 -12.21 -11.92 11.38
CA THR A 157 -11.94 -12.31 12.76
C THR A 157 -12.72 -13.58 13.11
N SER A 158 -12.61 -14.06 14.33
CA SER A 158 -13.45 -15.16 14.80
C SER A 158 -14.95 -14.85 14.79
N SER A 159 -15.32 -13.55 14.85
CA SER A 159 -16.73 -13.15 14.99
C SER A 159 -17.23 -12.28 13.84
N TYR A 160 -16.33 -11.58 13.15
CA TYR A 160 -16.72 -10.55 12.19
C TYR A 160 -16.00 -10.70 10.87
N ARG A 161 -16.74 -10.41 9.79
CA ARG A 161 -16.21 -10.05 8.48
C ARG A 161 -16.23 -8.53 8.38
N ILE A 162 -15.08 -7.93 8.03
CA ILE A 162 -14.88 -6.49 8.05
C ILE A 162 -14.46 -6.05 6.66
N ARG A 163 -14.98 -4.90 6.25
CA ARG A 163 -14.57 -4.22 5.03
C ARG A 163 -14.19 -2.78 5.34
N ILE A 164 -13.07 -2.34 4.77
CA ILE A 164 -12.63 -0.95 4.78
C ILE A 164 -12.59 -0.45 3.35
N ASP A 165 -13.24 0.68 3.10
CA ASP A 165 -13.23 1.38 1.81
C ASP A 165 -12.78 2.81 1.98
N GLU A 166 -12.12 3.35 0.97
CA GLU A 166 -11.84 4.78 0.83
C GLU A 166 -13.01 5.47 0.13
N LEU A 167 -13.55 6.52 0.76
CA LEU A 167 -14.64 7.31 0.23
C LEU A 167 -14.17 8.54 -0.58
N GLY A 168 -12.86 8.81 -0.57
CA GLY A 168 -12.21 9.98 -1.15
C GLY A 168 -11.65 10.91 -0.07
N GLU A 169 -10.71 11.79 -0.46
CA GLU A 169 -10.09 12.80 0.42
C GLU A 169 -9.51 12.25 1.74
N GLY A 170 -8.97 11.03 1.71
CA GLY A 170 -8.43 10.38 2.90
C GLY A 170 -9.47 10.00 3.96
N LYS A 171 -10.75 9.96 3.58
CA LYS A 171 -11.85 9.50 4.43
C LYS A 171 -12.11 8.03 4.16
N PHE A 172 -12.29 7.27 5.24
CA PHE A 172 -12.51 5.82 5.16
C PHE A 172 -13.85 5.43 5.77
N ARG A 173 -14.39 4.33 5.27
CA ARG A 173 -15.58 3.66 5.82
C ARG A 173 -15.17 2.32 6.40
N TYR A 174 -15.67 2.02 7.59
CA TYR A 174 -15.72 0.72 8.22
C TYR A 174 -17.10 0.13 8.04
N ALA A 175 -17.16 -1.14 7.68
CA ALA A 175 -18.39 -1.92 7.75
C ALA A 175 -18.06 -3.32 8.27
N SER A 176 -18.95 -3.87 9.10
CA SER A 176 -18.81 -5.23 9.62
C SER A 176 -20.13 -6.00 9.58
N TRP A 177 -19.99 -7.30 9.42
CA TRP A 177 -21.03 -8.32 9.43
C TRP A 177 -20.62 -9.44 10.38
N PRO A 178 -21.54 -10.21 10.95
CA PRO A 178 -21.22 -11.51 11.54
C PRO A 178 -20.41 -12.35 10.55
N VAL A 179 -19.45 -13.13 11.03
CA VAL A 179 -18.48 -13.84 10.18
C VAL A 179 -19.13 -14.75 9.12
N HIS A 180 -20.33 -15.29 9.40
CA HIS A 180 -21.06 -16.17 8.48
C HIS A 180 -22.01 -15.44 7.54
N SER A 181 -22.21 -14.12 7.70
CA SER A 181 -23.08 -13.32 6.84
C SER A 181 -22.41 -12.95 5.52
N LYS A 182 -23.21 -12.67 4.51
CA LYS A 182 -22.73 -12.21 3.21
C LYS A 182 -22.53 -10.68 3.22
N MET A 183 -21.58 -10.17 2.47
CA MET A 183 -21.43 -8.72 2.27
C MET A 183 -22.50 -8.10 1.39
N SER A 184 -23.34 -8.91 0.73
CA SER A 184 -24.58 -8.51 0.07
C SER A 184 -25.70 -8.19 1.05
N ASP A 185 -25.58 -8.64 2.31
CA ASP A 185 -26.53 -8.31 3.35
C ASP A 185 -26.23 -6.93 3.93
N GLN A 186 -27.20 -6.33 4.59
CA GLN A 186 -26.99 -5.05 5.27
C GLN A 186 -25.92 -5.21 6.38
N PRO A 187 -24.89 -4.35 6.45
CA PRO A 187 -23.90 -4.42 7.51
C PRO A 187 -24.53 -4.13 8.87
N GLU A 188 -24.13 -4.89 9.89
CA GLU A 188 -24.53 -4.68 11.28
C GLU A 188 -23.98 -3.35 11.83
N THR A 189 -22.75 -3.04 11.47
CA THR A 189 -22.13 -1.77 11.83
C THR A 189 -21.51 -1.12 10.58
N MET A 190 -21.84 0.16 10.38
CA MET A 190 -21.23 1.00 9.35
C MET A 190 -20.82 2.33 9.97
N ILE A 191 -19.54 2.72 9.78
CA ILE A 191 -19.00 3.98 10.28
C ILE A 191 -18.26 4.67 9.13
N LYS A 192 -18.72 5.87 8.78
CA LYS A 192 -18.07 6.76 7.81
C LYS A 192 -17.10 7.72 8.52
N LYS A 193 -16.25 8.41 7.78
CA LYS A 193 -15.29 9.40 8.28
C LYS A 193 -14.16 8.85 9.14
N GLY A 194 -13.76 7.58 8.92
CA GLY A 194 -12.53 7.04 9.48
C GLY A 194 -11.27 7.71 8.94
N LYS A 195 -10.18 7.57 9.67
CA LYS A 195 -8.85 8.09 9.31
C LYS A 195 -7.84 6.95 9.29
N MET A 196 -6.87 7.05 8.39
CA MET A 196 -5.69 6.18 8.41
C MET A 196 -4.58 6.86 9.19
N VAL A 197 -3.91 6.08 10.04
CA VAL A 197 -2.70 6.47 10.79
C VAL A 197 -1.60 5.48 10.42
N ILE A 198 -0.40 5.98 10.15
CA ILE A 198 0.79 5.16 9.91
C ILE A 198 1.57 5.10 11.21
N ASP A 199 1.84 3.89 11.71
CA ASP A 199 2.54 3.69 12.97
C ASP A 199 4.05 3.62 12.72
N GLY A 200 4.72 4.76 12.93
CA GLY A 200 6.17 4.87 12.88
C GLY A 200 6.81 4.38 11.58
N SER A 201 8.04 3.86 11.68
CA SER A 201 8.85 3.36 10.56
C SER A 201 8.52 1.93 10.14
N SER A 202 7.67 1.22 10.88
CA SER A 202 7.31 -0.19 10.60
C SER A 202 6.41 -0.36 9.38
N GLY A 203 5.81 0.73 8.88
CA GLY A 203 4.84 0.70 7.79
C GLY A 203 3.49 0.09 8.20
N ASN A 204 3.26 -0.20 9.47
CA ASN A 204 1.96 -0.63 9.99
C ASN A 204 0.94 0.49 9.78
N ARG A 205 -0.29 0.11 9.49
CA ARG A 205 -1.37 1.07 9.19
C ARG A 205 -2.57 0.76 10.06
N SER A 206 -3.05 1.78 10.77
CA SER A 206 -4.26 1.69 11.59
C SER A 206 -5.37 2.54 10.97
N TYR A 207 -6.53 1.93 10.77
CA TYR A 207 -7.74 2.62 10.34
C TYR A 207 -8.62 2.83 11.57
N VAL A 208 -8.85 4.08 11.95
CA VAL A 208 -9.54 4.48 13.18
C VAL A 208 -10.89 5.09 12.87
N PHE A 209 -11.94 4.57 13.51
CA PHE A 209 -13.33 4.96 13.31
C PHE A 209 -14.00 5.26 14.64
N LYS A 210 -14.87 6.29 14.70
CA LYS A 210 -15.58 6.66 15.92
C LYS A 210 -17.09 6.57 15.71
N LYS A 211 -17.79 5.91 16.66
CA LYS A 211 -19.26 5.82 16.71
C LYS A 211 -19.72 6.08 18.15
N GLY A 212 -20.23 7.28 18.42
CA GLY A 212 -20.50 7.73 19.78
C GLY A 212 -19.24 7.74 20.65
N ASN A 213 -19.28 7.05 21.77
CA ASN A 213 -18.13 6.87 22.68
C ASN A 213 -17.28 5.63 22.37
N GLN A 214 -17.54 4.95 21.25
CA GLN A 214 -16.76 3.78 20.83
C GLN A 214 -15.75 4.16 19.75
N VAL A 215 -14.54 3.57 19.84
CA VAL A 215 -13.45 3.71 18.87
C VAL A 215 -13.11 2.33 18.34
N TYR A 216 -13.28 2.13 17.04
CA TYR A 216 -12.92 0.92 16.32
C TYR A 216 -11.58 1.15 15.63
N THR A 217 -10.62 0.27 15.81
CA THR A 217 -9.32 0.34 15.17
C THR A 217 -9.03 -0.99 14.46
N CYS A 218 -8.78 -0.91 13.15
CA CYS A 218 -8.29 -2.04 12.37
C CYS A 218 -6.81 -1.76 12.03
N THR A 219 -5.91 -2.51 12.64
CA THR A 219 -4.47 -2.41 12.40
C THR A 219 -4.03 -3.48 11.42
N ILE A 220 -3.38 -3.07 10.33
CA ILE A 220 -2.70 -3.93 9.37
C ILE A 220 -1.23 -3.99 9.75
N ILE A 221 -0.73 -5.17 10.07
CA ILE A 221 0.63 -5.40 10.53
C ILE A 221 1.48 -5.82 9.33
N VAL A 222 2.41 -4.96 8.93
CA VAL A 222 3.35 -5.20 7.81
C VAL A 222 4.63 -5.81 8.34
N MET A 223 5.16 -5.25 9.44
CA MET A 223 6.32 -5.78 10.15
C MET A 223 5.89 -6.16 11.55
N GLY A 224 5.72 -7.45 11.78
CA GLY A 224 5.39 -8.04 13.07
C GLY A 224 6.35 -9.19 13.40
N GLU A 225 6.29 -9.70 14.61
CA GLU A 225 6.99 -10.91 14.98
C GLU A 225 6.51 -12.12 14.15
N ARG A 226 7.38 -13.11 13.97
CA ARG A 226 7.19 -14.27 13.08
C ARG A 226 5.86 -15.03 13.25
N LYS A 227 5.13 -14.81 14.38
CA LYS A 227 3.83 -15.43 14.71
C LYS A 227 2.70 -14.40 14.90
N SER A 228 2.94 -13.12 14.59
CA SER A 228 1.92 -12.08 14.71
C SER A 228 0.81 -12.30 13.70
N SER A 229 -0.43 -12.04 14.12
CA SER A 229 -1.55 -11.97 13.18
C SER A 229 -1.31 -10.84 12.18
N PRO A 230 -1.66 -11.00 10.88
CA PRO A 230 -1.47 -9.96 9.88
C PRO A 230 -2.36 -8.73 10.10
N ALA A 231 -3.40 -8.86 10.91
CA ALA A 231 -4.27 -7.75 11.29
C ALA A 231 -4.89 -7.95 12.67
N LEU A 232 -5.39 -6.86 13.25
CA LEU A 232 -6.04 -6.82 14.56
C LEU A 232 -7.25 -5.89 14.50
N LEU A 233 -8.37 -6.31 15.07
CA LEU A 233 -9.51 -5.45 15.40
C LEU A 233 -9.50 -5.17 16.90
N THR A 234 -9.49 -3.89 17.29
CA THR A 234 -9.74 -3.46 18.67
C THR A 234 -10.91 -2.50 18.74
N VAL A 235 -11.72 -2.61 19.79
CA VAL A 235 -12.82 -1.67 20.07
C VAL A 235 -12.71 -1.19 21.50
N TYR A 236 -12.67 0.12 21.67
CA TYR A 236 -12.69 0.79 22.97
C TYR A 236 -14.03 1.49 23.19
N LYS A 237 -14.48 1.51 24.43
CA LYS A 237 -15.58 2.35 24.90
C LYS A 237 -15.04 3.28 26.01
N GLY A 238 -14.87 4.56 25.71
CA GLY A 238 -14.03 5.43 26.51
C GLY A 238 -12.60 4.88 26.56
N ASP A 239 -12.06 4.70 27.76
CA ASP A 239 -10.70 4.16 27.99
C ASP A 239 -10.67 2.64 28.17
N THR A 240 -11.83 1.95 28.09
CA THR A 240 -11.93 0.50 28.31
C THR A 240 -11.92 -0.25 26.99
N GLU A 241 -10.98 -1.18 26.81
CA GLU A 241 -11.00 -2.14 25.71
C GLU A 241 -12.14 -3.15 25.92
N ILE A 242 -13.12 -3.14 25.01
CA ILE A 242 -14.28 -4.04 25.07
C ILE A 242 -14.20 -5.18 24.06
N LEU A 243 -13.29 -5.09 23.08
CA LEU A 243 -13.04 -6.15 22.10
C LEU A 243 -11.60 -6.06 21.59
N SER A 244 -10.94 -7.23 21.51
CA SER A 244 -9.66 -7.39 20.83
C SER A 244 -9.64 -8.74 20.12
N GLN A 245 -9.57 -8.73 18.79
CA GLN A 245 -9.60 -9.95 17.97
C GLN A 245 -8.54 -9.92 16.89
N LYS A 246 -7.74 -10.99 16.82
CA LYS A 246 -6.85 -11.24 15.70
C LYS A 246 -7.66 -11.40 14.42
N ALA A 247 -7.14 -10.85 13.33
CA ALA A 247 -7.79 -10.93 12.02
C ALA A 247 -6.84 -11.47 10.95
N ILE A 248 -7.39 -12.18 9.99
CA ILE A 248 -6.71 -12.53 8.74
C ILE A 248 -7.11 -11.53 7.66
N ILE A 249 -6.22 -11.32 6.71
CA ILE A 249 -6.48 -10.47 5.55
C ILE A 249 -7.00 -11.36 4.43
N ILE A 250 -8.26 -11.16 4.04
CA ILE A 250 -8.90 -11.90 2.95
C ILE A 250 -8.54 -11.28 1.59
N ARG A 251 -8.55 -9.93 1.53
CA ARG A 251 -8.18 -9.14 0.35
C ARG A 251 -7.54 -7.81 0.77
N LYS A 252 -6.50 -7.41 0.03
CA LYS A 252 -5.76 -6.16 0.28
C LYS A 252 -5.09 -5.66 -1.00
#